data_a59cbf1b475f5d23b2681c20dfd382bd
#
_entry.id   a59cbf1b475f5d23b2681c20dfd382bd
#
_cell.length_a   1.000
_cell.length_b   1.000
_cell.length_c   1.000
_cell.angle_alpha   90.00
_cell.angle_beta   90.00
_cell.angle_gamma   90.00
#
_symmetry.space_group_name_H-M   'P 1'
#
loop_
_entity.id
_entity.type
_entity.pdbx_description
1 polymer ?
#
loop_
_entity_poly.entity_id
_entity_poly.type
_entity_poly.pdbx_seq_one_letter_code
_entity_poly.pdbx_strand_id
1 'polypeptide(L)'
;DSSTSRGLGDVYKRQEIEVRKAQGLHPKPIEDGSLIEEIVLQIKDLDHKDRSDSLSHLIYNTLPGTTSAAAGKAQFLEEIVSGKTLIKEINRDFALELLSHMKGGPSVAVLLNLAFNDDLEIAKMAVAVLKTQVYLYEADTNRITEAYEAGNKIAQELLESYVRAEFFTKLPDVEEEIKVVTYIAAEGDISTDLLSPGNQAHSRADRELHGQCFISERAQKEIEALKLQHTDKRVMLIAEKGTMGVGSSRMSGVNNLALWTGKKASAYVPFVNIAPVVAGTNGISPIFLTTVGVTGGIGVDLKNWVKRLDESGNPILNNAGDPILEQRYSVETGTVLTINTKNKKLYDAKGDKELVDMAASFSPQKVEFMKAGGSYAIVFGKKLQSFAARTLGVEAPLIFALSKEISHEGQGLTAVEKIFNANALGTTPGKVLHAGSDVRVKVNIVGSQDTTGLMTSQELEAMAATILSPSVDGAYQSGCHTASVWDFNAQANTPRLMEFMNNCLLYTSPSPRDVEE
;
A
#
# COMPACT_ATOMS: atom_id res chain seq x y z
N ASP A 1 -11.92 12.52 40.51
CA ASP A 1 -13.18 12.34 39.78
C ASP A 1 -12.92 11.73 38.40
N SER A 2 -12.37 10.50 38.40
CA SER A 2 -12.04 9.76 37.17
C SER A 2 -13.24 8.99 36.58
N SER A 3 -14.38 9.00 37.23
CA SER A 3 -15.57 8.26 36.79
C SER A 3 -16.48 9.03 35.83
N THR A 4 -16.41 10.35 35.83
CA THR A 4 -17.22 11.23 34.96
C THR A 4 -16.61 11.48 33.57
N SER A 5 -15.32 11.22 33.40
CA SER A 5 -14.68 11.29 32.06
C SER A 5 -14.78 9.97 31.28
N ARG A 6 -15.08 8.85 31.97
CA ARG A 6 -15.32 7.55 31.32
C ARG A 6 -16.72 7.56 30.73
N GLY A 7 -16.81 7.38 29.42
CA GLY A 7 -18.07 7.42 28.67
C GLY A 7 -18.24 8.69 27.81
N LEU A 8 -17.43 9.72 28.00
CA LEU A 8 -17.45 10.91 27.15
C LEU A 8 -16.87 10.63 25.76
N GLY A 9 -15.85 9.79 25.67
CA GLY A 9 -15.22 9.43 24.40
C GLY A 9 -16.18 8.73 23.45
N ASP A 10 -16.95 7.75 23.94
CA ASP A 10 -17.97 7.04 23.18
C ASP A 10 -19.12 7.97 22.74
N VAL A 11 -19.58 8.86 23.61
CA VAL A 11 -20.63 9.85 23.27
C VAL A 11 -20.16 10.78 22.14
N TYR A 12 -18.96 11.34 22.25
CA TYR A 12 -18.41 12.19 21.19
C TYR A 12 -18.19 11.42 19.88
N LYS A 13 -17.76 10.16 19.96
CA LYS A 13 -17.59 9.32 18.79
C LYS A 13 -18.91 9.05 18.08
N ARG A 14 -19.98 8.78 18.81
CA ARG A 14 -21.33 8.60 18.24
C ARG A 14 -21.85 9.87 17.59
N GLN A 15 -21.66 11.02 18.22
CA GLN A 15 -22.01 12.32 17.62
C GLN A 15 -21.22 12.57 16.33
N GLU A 16 -19.92 12.27 16.32
CA GLU A 16 -19.09 12.38 15.11
C GLU A 16 -19.61 11.49 13.99
N ILE A 17 -19.98 10.23 14.29
CA ILE A 17 -20.55 9.29 13.33
C ILE A 17 -21.83 9.85 12.71
N GLU A 18 -22.77 10.35 13.52
CA GLU A 18 -24.03 10.90 13.01
C GLU A 18 -23.83 12.17 12.18
N VAL A 19 -22.96 13.08 12.61
CA VAL A 19 -22.62 14.30 11.85
C VAL A 19 -22.01 13.94 10.49
N ARG A 20 -21.05 13.02 10.47
CA ARG A 20 -20.42 12.61 9.22
C ARG A 20 -21.36 11.86 8.29
N LYS A 21 -22.19 11.00 8.85
CA LYS A 21 -23.24 10.28 8.09
C LYS A 21 -24.23 11.26 7.42
N ALA A 22 -24.64 12.32 8.14
CA ALA A 22 -25.47 13.38 7.57
C ALA A 22 -24.78 14.14 6.41
N GLN A 23 -23.46 14.16 6.39
CA GLN A 23 -22.64 14.73 5.30
C GLN A 23 -22.31 13.73 4.18
N GLY A 24 -22.81 12.49 4.26
CA GLY A 24 -22.45 11.41 3.33
C GLY A 24 -21.02 10.90 3.48
N LEU A 25 -20.40 11.12 4.64
CA LEU A 25 -19.04 10.69 4.94
C LEU A 25 -19.03 9.47 5.86
N HIS A 26 -18.01 8.63 5.71
CA HIS A 26 -17.77 7.51 6.62
C HIS A 26 -17.26 7.99 7.99
N PRO A 27 -17.48 7.23 9.08
CA PRO A 27 -16.92 7.52 10.40
C PRO A 27 -15.40 7.65 10.35
N LYS A 28 -14.81 8.53 11.14
CA LYS A 28 -13.35 8.55 11.30
C LYS A 28 -12.85 7.27 11.95
N PRO A 29 -11.67 6.76 11.60
CA PRO A 29 -11.00 5.72 12.39
C PRO A 29 -10.72 6.20 13.81
N ILE A 30 -10.61 5.26 14.73
CA ILE A 30 -10.23 5.55 16.11
C ILE A 30 -8.70 5.66 16.17
N GLU A 31 -8.21 6.81 16.63
CA GLU A 31 -6.79 7.13 16.78
C GLU A 31 -6.38 7.26 18.24
N ASP A 32 -7.34 7.54 19.12
CA ASP A 32 -7.13 7.84 20.54
C ASP A 32 -7.11 6.57 21.39
N GLY A 33 -6.04 6.39 22.16
CA GLY A 33 -5.86 5.27 23.08
C GLY A 33 -6.86 5.24 24.22
N SER A 34 -7.30 6.41 24.72
CA SER A 34 -8.27 6.48 25.81
C SER A 34 -9.64 5.91 25.38
N LEU A 35 -10.04 6.17 24.14
CA LEU A 35 -11.26 5.58 23.58
C LEU A 35 -11.11 4.05 23.37
N ILE A 36 -9.93 3.58 22.99
CA ILE A 36 -9.67 2.13 22.89
C ILE A 36 -9.73 1.46 24.27
N GLU A 37 -9.20 2.08 25.31
CA GLU A 37 -9.33 1.56 26.68
C GLU A 37 -10.79 1.42 27.11
N GLU A 38 -11.64 2.40 26.80
CA GLU A 38 -13.07 2.34 27.04
C GLU A 38 -13.74 1.21 26.24
N ILE A 39 -13.43 1.09 24.95
CA ILE A 39 -13.92 0.03 24.07
C ILE A 39 -13.53 -1.35 24.61
N VAL A 40 -12.28 -1.53 25.06
CA VAL A 40 -11.80 -2.80 25.64
C VAL A 40 -12.57 -3.15 26.92
N LEU A 41 -12.87 -2.17 27.78
CA LEU A 41 -13.68 -2.40 28.97
C LEU A 41 -15.10 -2.83 28.60
N GLN A 42 -15.72 -2.21 27.60
CA GLN A 42 -17.04 -2.59 27.10
C GLN A 42 -17.05 -3.99 26.49
N ILE A 43 -15.97 -4.39 25.79
CA ILE A 43 -15.84 -5.74 25.23
C ILE A 43 -15.69 -6.80 26.33
N LYS A 44 -14.97 -6.49 27.42
CA LYS A 44 -14.80 -7.40 28.57
C LYS A 44 -16.06 -7.58 29.39
N ASP A 45 -16.98 -6.63 29.38
CA ASP A 45 -18.30 -6.73 30.01
C ASP A 45 -19.31 -7.42 29.06
N LEU A 46 -19.64 -8.67 29.36
CA LEU A 46 -20.53 -9.49 28.53
C LEU A 46 -21.94 -8.93 28.39
N ASP A 47 -22.39 -8.17 29.39
CA ASP A 47 -23.75 -7.61 29.47
C ASP A 47 -23.80 -6.15 28.97
N HIS A 48 -22.67 -5.61 28.53
CA HIS A 48 -22.62 -4.23 28.06
C HIS A 48 -23.45 -4.05 26.78
N LYS A 49 -24.38 -3.11 26.81
CA LYS A 49 -25.34 -2.88 25.70
C LYS A 49 -24.66 -2.59 24.35
N ASP A 50 -23.48 -1.93 24.37
CA ASP A 50 -22.75 -1.52 23.17
C ASP A 50 -21.58 -2.46 22.81
N ARG A 51 -21.48 -3.62 23.47
CA ARG A 51 -20.39 -4.58 23.30
C ARG A 51 -20.17 -5.00 21.84
N SER A 52 -21.25 -5.22 21.09
CA SER A 52 -21.19 -5.62 19.67
C SER A 52 -20.57 -4.51 18.82
N ASP A 53 -20.95 -3.26 19.06
CA ASP A 53 -20.40 -2.10 18.35
C ASP A 53 -18.93 -1.90 18.70
N SER A 54 -18.58 -2.07 19.99
CA SER A 54 -17.22 -1.98 20.49
C SER A 54 -16.29 -3.02 19.85
N LEU A 55 -16.77 -4.27 19.69
CA LEU A 55 -16.06 -5.30 18.93
C LEU A 55 -15.84 -4.89 17.47
N SER A 56 -16.89 -4.38 16.83
CA SER A 56 -16.81 -3.91 15.45
C SER A 56 -15.82 -2.73 15.31
N HIS A 57 -15.83 -1.79 16.24
CA HIS A 57 -14.89 -0.68 16.26
C HIS A 57 -13.44 -1.13 16.48
N LEU A 58 -13.20 -2.02 17.42
CA LEU A 58 -11.86 -2.56 17.68
C LEU A 58 -11.30 -3.27 16.44
N ILE A 59 -12.10 -4.13 15.81
CA ILE A 59 -11.67 -4.97 14.70
C ILE A 59 -11.50 -4.14 13.43
N TYR A 60 -12.53 -3.35 13.05
CA TYR A 60 -12.66 -2.77 11.72
C TYR A 60 -12.46 -1.26 11.64
N ASN A 61 -12.44 -0.53 12.75
CA ASN A 61 -12.41 0.94 12.74
C ASN A 61 -11.32 1.54 13.65
N THR A 62 -10.36 0.76 14.09
CA THR A 62 -9.17 1.25 14.80
C THR A 62 -8.05 1.44 13.79
N LEU A 63 -7.50 2.66 13.75
CA LEU A 63 -6.40 2.97 12.84
C LEU A 63 -5.15 2.18 13.25
N PRO A 64 -4.57 1.36 12.37
CA PRO A 64 -3.30 0.67 12.64
C PRO A 64 -2.13 1.67 12.61
N GLY A 65 -0.95 1.17 12.81
CA GLY A 65 0.27 1.96 12.75
C GLY A 65 0.72 2.46 14.10
N THR A 66 1.23 3.69 14.16
CA THR A 66 1.90 4.26 15.34
C THR A 66 0.99 5.03 16.30
N THR A 67 -0.32 4.96 16.13
CA THR A 67 -1.27 5.67 17.00
C THR A 67 -1.37 5.05 18.40
N SER A 68 -1.79 5.85 19.38
CA SER A 68 -2.08 5.33 20.73
C SER A 68 -3.22 4.31 20.73
N ALA A 69 -4.18 4.45 19.82
CA ALA A 69 -5.23 3.45 19.60
C ALA A 69 -4.66 2.11 19.09
N ALA A 70 -3.71 2.15 18.16
CA ALA A 70 -3.03 0.95 17.69
C ALA A 70 -2.26 0.24 18.82
N ALA A 71 -1.58 1.01 19.68
CA ALA A 71 -0.89 0.46 20.85
C ALA A 71 -1.86 -0.24 21.80
N GLY A 72 -2.99 0.39 22.16
CA GLY A 72 -4.02 -0.20 23.01
C GLY A 72 -4.66 -1.45 22.40
N LYS A 73 -4.94 -1.43 21.09
CA LYS A 73 -5.42 -2.62 20.36
C LYS A 73 -4.40 -3.75 20.40
N ALA A 74 -3.13 -3.47 20.11
CA ALA A 74 -2.08 -4.49 20.12
C ALA A 74 -1.90 -5.12 21.50
N GLN A 75 -1.90 -4.34 22.59
CA GLN A 75 -1.83 -4.84 23.97
C GLN A 75 -3.03 -5.72 24.32
N PHE A 76 -4.24 -5.32 23.94
CA PHE A 76 -5.43 -6.15 24.18
C PHE A 76 -5.36 -7.49 23.42
N LEU A 77 -4.88 -7.48 22.18
CA LEU A 77 -4.65 -8.70 21.41
C LEU A 77 -3.56 -9.58 22.04
N GLU A 78 -2.50 -8.98 22.64
CA GLU A 78 -1.49 -9.71 23.43
C GLU A 78 -2.11 -10.44 24.63
N GLU A 79 -3.02 -9.78 25.35
CA GLU A 79 -3.75 -10.41 26.46
C GLU A 79 -4.55 -11.64 26.01
N ILE A 80 -5.19 -11.55 24.84
CA ILE A 80 -5.97 -12.67 24.27
C ILE A 80 -5.03 -13.81 23.85
N VAL A 81 -3.95 -13.53 23.14
CA VAL A 81 -2.99 -14.53 22.67
C VAL A 81 -2.34 -15.25 23.85
N SER A 82 -1.94 -14.49 24.89
CA SER A 82 -1.34 -15.04 26.10
C SER A 82 -2.34 -15.75 27.04
N GLY A 83 -3.64 -15.71 26.74
CA GLY A 83 -4.69 -16.33 27.55
C GLY A 83 -5.03 -15.56 28.83
N LYS A 84 -4.52 -14.34 29.03
CA LYS A 84 -4.88 -13.47 30.15
C LYS A 84 -6.32 -12.97 30.07
N THR A 85 -6.83 -12.84 28.87
CA THR A 85 -8.22 -12.43 28.60
C THR A 85 -8.84 -13.37 27.58
N LEU A 86 -10.08 -13.81 27.84
CA LEU A 86 -10.84 -14.69 26.94
C LEU A 86 -12.01 -13.93 26.33
N ILE A 87 -12.01 -13.80 25.02
CA ILE A 87 -13.09 -13.18 24.25
C ILE A 87 -13.60 -14.21 23.23
N LYS A 88 -14.89 -14.52 23.30
CA LYS A 88 -15.50 -15.56 22.45
C LYS A 88 -15.35 -15.26 20.96
N GLU A 89 -15.48 -13.99 20.57
CA GLU A 89 -15.48 -13.52 19.19
C GLU A 89 -14.04 -13.33 18.63
N ILE A 90 -13.05 -13.24 19.52
CA ILE A 90 -11.63 -13.08 19.14
C ILE A 90 -10.86 -14.19 19.83
N ASN A 91 -10.71 -15.32 19.17
CA ASN A 91 -9.84 -16.39 19.64
C ASN A 91 -8.35 -16.05 19.39
N ARG A 92 -7.45 -16.90 19.86
CA ARG A 92 -5.99 -16.71 19.76
C ARG A 92 -5.53 -16.55 18.31
N ASP A 93 -6.00 -17.40 17.41
CA ASP A 93 -5.61 -17.37 15.99
C ASP A 93 -6.08 -16.08 15.31
N PHE A 94 -7.31 -15.67 15.59
CA PHE A 94 -7.84 -14.42 15.05
C PHE A 94 -7.14 -13.19 15.64
N ALA A 95 -6.76 -13.21 16.92
CA ALA A 95 -5.96 -12.14 17.51
C ALA A 95 -4.59 -12.01 16.84
N LEU A 96 -3.93 -13.11 16.51
CA LEU A 96 -2.66 -13.11 15.75
C LEU A 96 -2.85 -12.63 14.31
N GLU A 97 -3.96 -13.01 13.66
CA GLU A 97 -4.32 -12.48 12.34
C GLU A 97 -4.48 -10.96 12.39
N LEU A 98 -5.19 -10.43 13.39
CA LEU A 98 -5.34 -8.99 13.59
C LEU A 98 -3.99 -8.28 13.80
N LEU A 99 -3.10 -8.84 14.62
CA LEU A 99 -1.73 -8.33 14.81
C LEU A 99 -0.93 -8.34 13.50
N SER A 100 -1.06 -9.38 12.71
CA SER A 100 -0.39 -9.51 11.40
C SER A 100 -0.80 -8.39 10.44
N HIS A 101 -2.07 -8.00 10.46
CA HIS A 101 -2.62 -6.97 9.57
C HIS A 101 -2.28 -5.54 9.99
N MET A 102 -1.87 -5.31 11.23
CA MET A 102 -1.40 -4.00 11.68
C MET A 102 -0.05 -3.59 11.06
N LYS A 103 0.76 -4.55 10.63
CA LYS A 103 1.99 -4.40 9.80
C LYS A 103 2.96 -3.35 10.31
N GLY A 104 3.48 -3.49 11.52
CA GLY A 104 4.50 -2.60 12.06
C GLY A 104 4.12 -1.96 13.38
N GLY A 105 5.00 -1.12 13.90
CA GLY A 105 4.80 -0.38 15.14
C GLY A 105 4.48 -1.27 16.34
N PRO A 106 3.44 -0.92 17.14
CA PRO A 106 3.10 -1.64 18.36
C PRO A 106 2.81 -3.14 18.16
N SER A 107 2.33 -3.54 16.97
CA SER A 107 2.04 -4.96 16.71
C SER A 107 3.31 -5.79 16.65
N VAL A 108 4.41 -5.27 16.10
CA VAL A 108 5.71 -5.96 16.07
C VAL A 108 6.27 -6.08 17.47
N ALA A 109 6.19 -5.00 18.26
CA ALA A 109 6.67 -5.02 19.66
C ALA A 109 5.95 -6.10 20.50
N VAL A 110 4.62 -6.22 20.34
CA VAL A 110 3.79 -7.25 20.97
C VAL A 110 4.15 -8.65 20.46
N LEU A 111 4.30 -8.82 19.15
CA LEU A 111 4.70 -10.10 18.57
C LEU A 111 6.08 -10.55 19.07
N LEU A 112 7.02 -9.62 19.30
CA LEU A 112 8.33 -9.93 19.91
C LEU A 112 8.19 -10.33 21.38
N ASN A 113 7.28 -9.68 22.16
CA ASN A 113 7.00 -10.12 23.53
C ASN A 113 6.48 -11.56 23.55
N LEU A 114 5.55 -11.87 22.66
CA LEU A 114 4.98 -13.22 22.54
C LEU A 114 6.00 -14.24 22.02
N ALA A 115 6.88 -13.85 21.08
CA ALA A 115 7.92 -14.72 20.54
C ALA A 115 9.01 -15.08 21.56
N PHE A 116 9.30 -14.19 22.49
CA PHE A 116 10.30 -14.42 23.56
C PHE A 116 9.66 -14.85 24.88
N ASN A 117 8.41 -15.33 24.84
CA ASN A 117 7.69 -15.87 25.98
C ASN A 117 8.18 -17.30 26.32
N ASP A 118 8.04 -17.70 27.58
CA ASP A 118 8.40 -19.05 28.05
C ASP A 118 7.46 -20.14 27.51
N ASP A 119 6.22 -19.80 27.11
CA ASP A 119 5.30 -20.71 26.46
C ASP A 119 5.71 -20.92 24.98
N LEU A 120 6.30 -22.08 24.71
CA LEU A 120 6.82 -22.43 23.38
C LEU A 120 5.74 -22.51 22.30
N GLU A 121 4.50 -22.78 22.64
CA GLU A 121 3.38 -22.79 21.68
C GLU A 121 3.08 -21.37 21.22
N ILE A 122 2.90 -20.46 22.17
CA ILE A 122 2.69 -19.03 21.90
C ILE A 122 3.89 -18.45 21.13
N ALA A 123 5.11 -18.76 21.56
CA ALA A 123 6.33 -18.29 20.91
C ALA A 123 6.39 -18.71 19.42
N LYS A 124 6.10 -19.97 19.11
CA LYS A 124 6.07 -20.46 17.72
C LYS A 124 5.01 -19.78 16.86
N MET A 125 3.83 -19.57 17.42
CA MET A 125 2.75 -18.87 16.71
C MET A 125 3.13 -17.43 16.39
N ALA A 126 3.69 -16.68 17.35
CA ALA A 126 4.17 -15.32 17.16
C ALA A 126 5.30 -15.23 16.14
N VAL A 127 6.27 -16.15 16.20
CA VAL A 127 7.38 -16.25 15.23
C VAL A 127 6.86 -16.49 13.81
N ALA A 128 5.85 -17.34 13.65
CA ALA A 128 5.26 -17.57 12.33
C ALA A 128 4.70 -16.29 11.71
N VAL A 129 4.10 -15.42 12.54
CA VAL A 129 3.63 -14.10 12.10
C VAL A 129 4.82 -13.16 11.83
N LEU A 130 5.80 -13.07 12.75
CA LEU A 130 6.98 -12.21 12.59
C LEU A 130 7.76 -12.50 11.32
N LYS A 131 7.88 -13.76 10.92
CA LYS A 131 8.52 -14.17 9.64
C LYS A 131 7.88 -13.57 8.39
N THR A 132 6.65 -13.08 8.49
CA THR A 132 5.94 -12.41 7.39
C THR A 132 6.06 -10.89 7.46
N GLN A 133 6.55 -10.32 8.57
CA GLN A 133 6.67 -8.87 8.78
C GLN A 133 7.98 -8.35 8.22
N VAL A 134 7.93 -7.19 7.57
CA VAL A 134 9.12 -6.50 7.03
C VAL A 134 9.31 -5.09 7.60
N TYR A 135 8.27 -4.52 8.22
CA TYR A 135 8.30 -3.17 8.79
C TYR A 135 8.77 -3.23 10.25
N LEU A 136 10.05 -3.52 10.46
CA LEU A 136 10.69 -3.52 11.76
C LEU A 136 11.46 -2.20 11.94
N TYR A 137 11.26 -1.55 13.08
CA TYR A 137 12.01 -0.38 13.46
C TYR A 137 13.36 -0.78 14.10
N GLU A 138 14.23 0.19 14.31
CA GLU A 138 15.53 -0.04 14.94
C GLU A 138 15.41 -0.67 16.34
N ALA A 139 14.43 -0.22 17.13
CA ALA A 139 14.14 -0.80 18.45
C ALA A 139 13.80 -2.30 18.36
N ASP A 140 13.04 -2.71 17.35
CA ASP A 140 12.67 -4.12 17.15
C ASP A 140 13.88 -4.97 16.76
N THR A 141 14.68 -4.45 15.82
CA THR A 141 15.90 -5.15 15.38
C THR A 141 16.95 -5.25 16.49
N ASN A 142 17.08 -4.22 17.34
CA ASN A 142 17.96 -4.26 18.52
C ASN A 142 17.50 -5.34 19.50
N ARG A 143 16.21 -5.43 19.81
CA ARG A 143 15.66 -6.49 20.67
C ARG A 143 15.93 -7.90 20.15
N ILE A 144 15.81 -8.10 18.83
CA ILE A 144 16.13 -9.39 18.20
C ILE A 144 17.62 -9.69 18.34
N THR A 145 18.48 -8.71 18.12
CA THR A 145 19.93 -8.86 18.26
C THR A 145 20.33 -9.20 19.70
N GLU A 146 19.83 -8.45 20.68
CA GLU A 146 20.08 -8.69 22.11
C GLU A 146 19.64 -10.10 22.54
N ALA A 147 18.44 -10.52 22.09
CA ALA A 147 17.95 -11.87 22.38
C ALA A 147 18.84 -12.95 21.74
N TYR A 148 19.30 -12.74 20.51
CA TYR A 148 20.22 -13.65 19.82
C TYR A 148 21.58 -13.76 20.54
N GLU A 149 22.16 -12.62 20.93
CA GLU A 149 23.42 -12.55 21.67
C GLU A 149 23.31 -13.22 23.05
N ALA A 150 22.12 -13.16 23.66
CA ALA A 150 21.81 -13.90 24.91
C ALA A 150 21.58 -15.41 24.67
N GLY A 151 21.69 -15.90 23.44
CA GLY A 151 21.56 -17.32 23.11
C GLY A 151 20.12 -17.79 22.88
N ASN A 152 19.17 -16.88 22.69
CA ASN A 152 17.77 -17.23 22.41
C ASN A 152 17.63 -17.90 21.03
N LYS A 153 17.17 -19.15 21.02
CA LYS A 153 17.01 -19.95 19.79
C LYS A 153 15.89 -19.43 18.88
N ILE A 154 14.87 -18.81 19.43
CA ILE A 154 13.77 -18.20 18.67
C ILE A 154 14.29 -16.98 17.90
N ALA A 155 15.12 -16.14 18.52
CA ALA A 155 15.75 -15.01 17.85
C ALA A 155 16.68 -15.48 16.71
N GLN A 156 17.44 -16.56 16.92
CA GLN A 156 18.27 -17.17 15.89
C GLN A 156 17.41 -17.65 14.71
N GLU A 157 16.33 -18.39 14.98
CA GLU A 157 15.39 -18.89 13.95
C GLU A 157 14.78 -17.76 13.12
N LEU A 158 14.42 -16.66 13.80
CA LEU A 158 13.86 -15.47 13.14
C LEU A 158 14.88 -14.80 12.21
N LEU A 159 16.12 -14.60 12.69
CA LEU A 159 17.20 -14.05 11.87
C LEU A 159 17.51 -14.94 10.65
N GLU A 160 17.59 -16.26 10.85
CA GLU A 160 17.80 -17.21 9.75
C GLU A 160 16.67 -17.14 8.71
N SER A 161 15.43 -16.98 9.15
CA SER A 161 14.28 -16.78 8.26
C SER A 161 14.40 -15.49 7.44
N TYR A 162 14.85 -14.40 8.07
CA TYR A 162 15.08 -13.14 7.38
C TYR A 162 16.23 -13.21 6.38
N VAL A 163 17.33 -13.92 6.70
CA VAL A 163 18.42 -14.17 5.73
C VAL A 163 17.89 -14.89 4.49
N ARG A 164 17.02 -15.90 4.67
CA ARG A 164 16.39 -16.63 3.57
C ARG A 164 15.25 -15.83 2.90
N ALA A 165 14.96 -14.60 3.36
CA ALA A 165 13.85 -13.76 2.92
C ALA A 165 12.53 -14.54 2.84
N GLU A 166 12.19 -15.32 3.89
CA GLU A 166 10.97 -16.14 3.91
C GLU A 166 9.69 -15.30 3.77
N PHE A 167 9.71 -14.04 4.21
CA PHE A 167 8.64 -13.06 3.98
C PHE A 167 8.32 -12.84 2.50
N PHE A 168 9.23 -13.20 1.60
CA PHE A 168 9.08 -13.07 0.15
C PHE A 168 9.10 -14.44 -0.56
N THR A 169 10.05 -15.32 -0.21
CA THR A 169 10.23 -16.61 -0.90
C THR A 169 9.07 -17.56 -0.69
N LYS A 170 8.35 -17.44 0.44
CA LYS A 170 7.14 -18.24 0.74
C LYS A 170 5.85 -17.67 0.15
N LEU A 171 5.87 -16.46 -0.43
CA LEU A 171 4.71 -15.93 -1.13
C LEU A 171 4.49 -16.72 -2.44
N PRO A 172 3.23 -16.90 -2.85
CA PRO A 172 2.93 -17.52 -4.12
C PRO A 172 3.53 -16.70 -5.27
N ASP A 173 4.00 -17.37 -6.30
CA ASP A 173 4.48 -16.72 -7.51
C ASP A 173 3.33 -16.06 -8.28
N VAL A 174 3.67 -15.07 -9.10
CA VAL A 174 2.70 -14.44 -9.99
C VAL A 174 2.21 -15.48 -10.99
N GLU A 175 0.90 -15.63 -11.11
CA GLU A 175 0.26 -16.60 -12.02
C GLU A 175 0.75 -16.39 -13.47
N GLU A 176 1.06 -17.46 -14.19
CA GLU A 176 1.46 -17.37 -15.61
C GLU A 176 0.30 -16.84 -16.47
N GLU A 177 -0.91 -17.26 -16.17
CA GLU A 177 -2.13 -16.78 -16.82
C GLU A 177 -3.06 -16.12 -15.79
N ILE A 178 -3.32 -14.84 -16.00
CA ILE A 178 -4.27 -14.07 -15.18
C ILE A 178 -5.52 -13.81 -16.01
N LYS A 179 -6.60 -14.50 -15.66
CA LYS A 179 -7.90 -14.25 -16.28
C LYS A 179 -8.54 -13.03 -15.62
N VAL A 180 -9.01 -12.11 -16.46
CA VAL A 180 -9.71 -10.90 -16.02
C VAL A 180 -11.08 -10.81 -16.65
N VAL A 181 -12.03 -10.25 -15.90
CA VAL A 181 -13.32 -9.81 -16.41
C VAL A 181 -13.36 -8.29 -16.38
N THR A 182 -13.75 -7.67 -17.45
CA THR A 182 -13.70 -6.21 -17.60
C THR A 182 -14.87 -5.53 -16.90
N TYR A 183 -14.62 -4.37 -16.32
CA TYR A 183 -15.62 -3.45 -15.82
C TYR A 183 -15.33 -2.04 -16.34
N ILE A 184 -16.24 -1.48 -17.14
CA ILE A 184 -16.15 -0.10 -17.61
C ILE A 184 -16.65 0.82 -16.49
N ALA A 185 -15.72 1.52 -15.85
CA ALA A 185 -16.04 2.38 -14.72
C ALA A 185 -16.58 3.75 -15.14
N ALA A 186 -16.13 4.27 -16.26
CA ALA A 186 -16.64 5.52 -16.86
C ALA A 186 -16.34 5.58 -18.36
N GLU A 187 -17.17 6.31 -19.12
CA GLU A 187 -16.81 6.88 -20.41
C GLU A 187 -16.01 8.17 -20.17
N GLY A 188 -14.82 8.26 -20.76
CA GLY A 188 -13.90 9.37 -20.59
C GLY A 188 -12.81 9.09 -19.57
N ASP A 189 -12.12 10.15 -19.16
CA ASP A 189 -10.98 10.05 -18.25
C ASP A 189 -11.40 9.63 -16.85
N ILE A 190 -10.61 8.75 -16.26
CA ILE A 190 -10.74 8.40 -14.84
C ILE A 190 -9.61 9.08 -14.07
N SER A 191 -9.99 10.04 -13.21
CA SER A 191 -9.05 10.70 -12.33
C SER A 191 -8.72 9.85 -11.09
N THR A 192 -7.58 10.12 -10.48
CA THR A 192 -7.24 9.51 -9.20
C THR A 192 -8.13 9.99 -8.05
N ASP A 193 -8.82 11.13 -8.21
CA ASP A 193 -9.83 11.57 -7.24
C ASP A 193 -11.08 10.68 -7.24
N LEU A 194 -11.42 10.09 -8.39
CA LEU A 194 -12.50 9.10 -8.46
C LEU A 194 -12.11 7.78 -7.76
N LEU A 195 -10.84 7.38 -7.89
CA LEU A 195 -10.31 6.15 -7.30
C LEU A 195 -10.01 6.31 -5.80
N SER A 196 -9.66 7.52 -5.37
CA SER A 196 -9.24 7.86 -4.00
C SER A 196 -9.70 9.28 -3.68
N PRO A 197 -10.97 9.47 -3.26
CA PRO A 197 -11.54 10.79 -3.00
C PRO A 197 -10.77 11.58 -1.94
N GLY A 198 -10.29 12.77 -2.31
CA GLY A 198 -9.47 13.61 -1.44
C GLY A 198 -10.17 14.01 -0.13
N ASN A 199 -11.48 14.26 -0.17
CA ASN A 199 -12.29 14.58 1.00
C ASN A 199 -12.40 13.43 2.02
N GLN A 200 -12.07 12.20 1.66
CA GLN A 200 -12.05 11.04 2.54
C GLN A 200 -10.63 10.63 2.95
N ALA A 201 -9.62 10.94 2.14
CA ALA A 201 -8.24 10.50 2.38
C ALA A 201 -7.69 10.98 3.73
N HIS A 202 -7.97 12.22 4.10
CA HIS A 202 -7.52 12.79 5.38
C HIS A 202 -8.18 12.15 6.61
N SER A 203 -9.40 11.65 6.49
CA SER A 203 -10.15 11.08 7.60
C SER A 203 -10.09 9.56 7.69
N ARG A 204 -9.57 8.92 6.65
CA ARG A 204 -9.50 7.45 6.54
C ARG A 204 -8.13 7.06 6.00
N ALA A 205 -7.11 7.27 6.81
CA ALA A 205 -5.73 7.00 6.44
C ALA A 205 -5.38 5.50 6.44
N ASP A 206 -6.28 4.65 6.91
CA ASP A 206 -6.13 3.20 6.81
C ASP A 206 -6.52 2.70 5.42
N ARG A 207 -5.74 1.75 4.90
CA ARG A 207 -5.88 1.23 3.55
C ARG A 207 -7.26 0.59 3.31
N GLU A 208 -7.70 -0.23 4.24
CA GLU A 208 -8.97 -0.96 4.15
C GLU A 208 -10.15 -0.01 4.33
N LEU A 209 -10.04 0.95 5.24
CA LEU A 209 -11.09 1.93 5.51
C LEU A 209 -11.21 2.94 4.36
N HIS A 210 -10.08 3.40 3.82
CA HIS A 210 -10.09 4.31 2.68
C HIS A 210 -10.64 3.64 1.41
N GLY A 211 -10.37 2.35 1.23
CA GLY A 211 -10.89 1.56 0.13
C GLY A 211 -12.42 1.52 0.05
N GLN A 212 -13.13 1.69 1.17
CA GLN A 212 -14.58 1.77 1.19
C GLN A 212 -15.13 3.02 0.45
N CYS A 213 -14.30 4.03 0.23
CA CYS A 213 -14.68 5.26 -0.45
C CYS A 213 -14.46 5.23 -1.98
N PHE A 214 -14.12 4.07 -2.53
CA PHE A 214 -13.79 3.87 -3.94
C PHE A 214 -14.98 4.10 -4.88
N ILE A 215 -14.80 4.93 -5.88
CA ILE A 215 -15.73 5.27 -6.97
C ILE A 215 -17.13 5.66 -6.45
N SER A 216 -18.07 4.71 -6.41
CA SER A 216 -19.43 4.91 -5.96
C SER A 216 -20.03 3.58 -5.47
N GLU A 217 -21.04 3.65 -4.62
CA GLU A 217 -21.75 2.44 -4.15
C GLU A 217 -22.33 1.61 -5.29
N ARG A 218 -22.79 2.27 -6.36
CA ARG A 218 -23.30 1.58 -7.55
C ARG A 218 -22.18 0.75 -8.19
N ALA A 219 -21.03 1.36 -8.47
CA ALA A 219 -19.90 0.67 -9.07
C ALA A 219 -19.39 -0.47 -8.18
N GLN A 220 -19.36 -0.25 -6.88
CA GLN A 220 -18.98 -1.28 -5.91
C GLN A 220 -19.91 -2.50 -6.01
N LYS A 221 -21.23 -2.30 -6.03
CA LYS A 221 -22.22 -3.38 -6.17
C LYS A 221 -22.11 -4.12 -7.51
N GLU A 222 -21.88 -3.39 -8.60
CA GLU A 222 -21.70 -3.97 -9.94
C GLU A 222 -20.41 -4.81 -10.01
N ILE A 223 -19.30 -4.33 -9.42
CA ILE A 223 -18.03 -5.07 -9.31
C ILE A 223 -18.21 -6.33 -8.46
N GLU A 224 -18.91 -6.25 -7.32
CA GLU A 224 -19.20 -7.41 -6.49
C GLU A 224 -20.04 -8.45 -7.23
N ALA A 225 -21.03 -8.02 -8.00
CA ALA A 225 -21.84 -8.92 -8.82
C ALA A 225 -20.99 -9.63 -9.88
N LEU A 226 -20.08 -8.92 -10.56
CA LEU A 226 -19.12 -9.51 -11.49
C LEU A 226 -18.21 -10.54 -10.80
N LYS A 227 -17.71 -10.24 -9.61
CA LYS A 227 -16.86 -11.17 -8.84
C LYS A 227 -17.61 -12.43 -8.44
N LEU A 228 -18.89 -12.33 -8.11
CA LEU A 228 -19.73 -13.51 -7.80
C LEU A 228 -20.00 -14.38 -9.03
N GLN A 229 -20.11 -13.77 -10.21
CA GLN A 229 -20.31 -14.51 -11.48
C GLN A 229 -18.99 -15.11 -12.01
N HIS A 230 -17.85 -14.52 -11.65
CA HIS A 230 -16.51 -14.85 -12.16
C HIS A 230 -15.52 -15.08 -11.00
N THR A 231 -15.78 -16.04 -10.14
CA THR A 231 -15.02 -16.28 -8.90
C THR A 231 -13.55 -16.64 -9.11
N ASP A 232 -13.21 -17.13 -10.32
CA ASP A 232 -11.85 -17.48 -10.74
C ASP A 232 -11.10 -16.34 -11.43
N LYS A 233 -11.75 -15.18 -11.65
CA LYS A 233 -11.18 -14.05 -12.39
C LYS A 233 -10.97 -12.82 -11.51
N ARG A 234 -10.05 -11.97 -11.93
CA ARG A 234 -9.90 -10.62 -11.37
C ARG A 234 -10.73 -9.63 -12.18
N VAL A 235 -11.16 -8.55 -11.58
CA VAL A 235 -11.83 -7.48 -12.32
C VAL A 235 -10.77 -6.52 -12.87
N MET A 236 -10.84 -6.25 -14.18
CA MET A 236 -10.05 -5.21 -14.84
C MET A 236 -10.89 -3.95 -14.93
N LEU A 237 -10.49 -2.88 -14.25
CA LEU A 237 -11.16 -1.60 -14.30
C LEU A 237 -10.74 -0.83 -15.56
N ILE A 238 -11.69 -0.30 -16.32
CA ILE A 238 -11.43 0.34 -17.62
C ILE A 238 -11.98 1.78 -17.65
N ALA A 239 -11.14 2.71 -18.15
CA ALA A 239 -11.55 4.01 -18.64
C ALA A 239 -11.87 3.89 -20.14
N GLU A 240 -13.17 3.89 -20.49
CA GLU A 240 -13.61 3.77 -21.90
C GLU A 240 -13.55 5.13 -22.60
N LYS A 241 -12.95 5.18 -23.79
CA LYS A 241 -12.68 6.42 -24.55
C LYS A 241 -11.90 7.49 -23.80
N GLY A 242 -11.18 7.10 -22.73
CA GLY A 242 -10.47 8.01 -21.85
C GLY A 242 -9.13 7.45 -21.37
N THR A 243 -8.41 8.30 -20.66
CA THR A 243 -7.14 8.00 -20.02
C THR A 243 -7.36 7.58 -18.57
N MET A 244 -6.76 6.46 -18.18
CA MET A 244 -6.79 6.00 -16.80
C MET A 244 -5.76 6.76 -15.96
N GLY A 245 -6.19 7.25 -14.79
CA GLY A 245 -5.30 7.76 -13.75
C GLY A 245 -4.78 9.18 -13.99
N VAL A 246 -5.61 10.05 -14.56
CA VAL A 246 -5.28 11.49 -14.65
C VAL A 246 -5.28 12.14 -13.27
N GLY A 247 -4.50 13.20 -13.09
CA GLY A 247 -4.36 13.94 -11.84
C GLY A 247 -3.12 13.54 -11.05
N SER A 248 -3.20 13.51 -9.71
CA SER A 248 -2.04 13.39 -8.80
C SER A 248 -1.43 11.99 -8.66
N SER A 249 -1.90 11.01 -9.40
CA SER A 249 -1.33 9.62 -9.46
C SER A 249 -1.14 8.95 -8.08
N ARG A 250 -2.11 9.07 -7.20
CA ARG A 250 -2.06 8.59 -5.80
C ARG A 250 -1.97 7.07 -5.71
N MET A 251 -1.05 6.58 -4.85
CA MET A 251 -0.96 5.15 -4.52
C MET A 251 -2.25 4.62 -3.88
N SER A 252 -2.91 5.43 -3.05
CA SER A 252 -4.19 5.08 -2.43
C SER A 252 -5.26 4.68 -3.45
N GLY A 253 -5.27 5.29 -4.64
CA GLY A 253 -6.15 4.87 -5.73
C GLY A 253 -5.90 3.43 -6.19
N VAL A 254 -4.64 3.01 -6.28
CA VAL A 254 -4.28 1.62 -6.63
C VAL A 254 -4.60 0.67 -5.48
N ASN A 255 -4.39 1.08 -4.23
CA ASN A 255 -4.75 0.29 -3.06
C ASN A 255 -6.27 0.04 -3.00
N ASN A 256 -7.08 1.06 -3.29
CA ASN A 256 -8.54 0.93 -3.35
C ASN A 256 -8.98 -0.01 -4.47
N LEU A 257 -8.31 0.06 -5.63
CA LEU A 257 -8.52 -0.90 -6.71
C LEU A 257 -8.28 -2.34 -6.26
N ALA A 258 -7.20 -2.59 -5.53
CA ALA A 258 -6.88 -3.92 -5.03
C ALA A 258 -8.00 -4.47 -4.12
N LEU A 259 -8.57 -3.62 -3.26
CA LEU A 259 -9.68 -3.98 -2.38
C LEU A 259 -10.91 -4.45 -3.16
N TRP A 260 -11.30 -3.74 -4.20
CA TRP A 260 -12.53 -4.01 -4.94
C TRP A 260 -12.35 -5.02 -6.08
N THR A 261 -11.21 -5.01 -6.75
CA THR A 261 -10.97 -5.86 -7.94
C THR A 261 -10.25 -7.16 -7.61
N GLY A 262 -9.61 -7.27 -6.44
CA GLY A 262 -8.91 -8.46 -5.98
C GLY A 262 -9.85 -9.55 -5.46
N LYS A 263 -9.27 -10.73 -5.16
CA LYS A 263 -9.98 -11.83 -4.50
C LYS A 263 -10.00 -11.62 -2.99
N LYS A 264 -11.07 -12.00 -2.32
CA LYS A 264 -11.13 -12.03 -0.85
C LYS A 264 -10.16 -13.07 -0.31
N ALA A 265 -9.37 -12.69 0.69
CA ALA A 265 -8.46 -13.61 1.37
C ALA A 265 -9.13 -14.32 2.54
N SER A 266 -9.88 -13.57 3.35
CA SER A 266 -10.60 -14.07 4.52
C SER A 266 -11.83 -13.20 4.79
N ALA A 267 -12.61 -13.55 5.81
CA ALA A 267 -13.74 -12.73 6.26
C ALA A 267 -13.27 -11.36 6.81
N TYR A 268 -12.08 -11.32 7.40
CA TYR A 268 -11.49 -10.11 7.97
C TYR A 268 -10.67 -9.31 6.94
N VAL A 269 -9.89 -10.00 6.09
CA VAL A 269 -9.09 -9.38 5.04
C VAL A 269 -9.90 -9.36 3.76
N PRO A 270 -10.47 -8.21 3.39
CA PRO A 270 -11.35 -8.14 2.22
C PRO A 270 -10.61 -8.32 0.90
N PHE A 271 -9.27 -8.20 0.90
CA PHE A 271 -8.46 -8.45 -0.30
C PHE A 271 -7.12 -9.09 0.05
N VAL A 272 -6.57 -9.84 -0.87
CA VAL A 272 -5.15 -10.22 -0.90
C VAL A 272 -4.38 -9.25 -1.77
N ASN A 273 -3.06 -9.16 -1.56
CA ASN A 273 -2.15 -8.44 -2.44
C ASN A 273 -2.06 -9.15 -3.81
N ILE A 274 -3.18 -9.14 -4.51
CA ILE A 274 -3.24 -9.57 -5.90
C ILE A 274 -3.13 -8.31 -6.72
N ALA A 275 -2.21 -8.30 -7.68
CA ALA A 275 -1.99 -7.17 -8.55
C ALA A 275 -3.31 -6.67 -9.14
N PRO A 276 -3.79 -5.47 -8.77
CA PRO A 276 -4.98 -4.89 -9.38
C PRO A 276 -4.71 -4.62 -10.85
N VAL A 277 -5.70 -4.82 -11.69
CA VAL A 277 -5.57 -4.62 -13.13
C VAL A 277 -6.36 -3.40 -13.55
N VAL A 278 -5.70 -2.44 -14.15
CA VAL A 278 -6.31 -1.21 -14.66
C VAL A 278 -5.96 -0.99 -16.12
N ALA A 279 -6.90 -0.44 -16.86
CA ALA A 279 -6.71 -0.20 -18.27
C ALA A 279 -7.33 1.12 -18.71
N GLY A 280 -6.78 1.72 -19.76
CA GLY A 280 -7.33 2.86 -20.46
C GLY A 280 -7.37 2.59 -21.96
N THR A 281 -8.48 2.92 -22.61
CA THR A 281 -8.60 2.74 -24.05
C THR A 281 -7.83 3.80 -24.84
N ASN A 282 -7.64 4.99 -24.25
CA ASN A 282 -6.75 6.05 -24.75
C ASN A 282 -5.41 6.09 -23.99
N GLY A 283 -5.09 5.04 -23.24
CA GLY A 283 -3.87 4.92 -22.50
C GLY A 283 -4.02 5.08 -20.99
N ILE A 284 -2.88 5.01 -20.31
CA ILE A 284 -2.74 5.26 -18.87
C ILE A 284 -1.79 6.43 -18.70
N SER A 285 -2.13 7.37 -17.81
CA SER A 285 -1.20 8.46 -17.46
C SER A 285 0.17 7.87 -17.10
N PRO A 286 1.28 8.33 -17.68
CA PRO A 286 2.60 7.71 -17.48
C PRO A 286 3.03 7.67 -16.01
N ILE A 287 2.73 8.72 -15.25
CA ILE A 287 3.03 8.77 -13.80
C ILE A 287 2.17 7.73 -13.07
N PHE A 288 0.88 7.64 -13.41
CA PHE A 288 0.00 6.65 -12.78
C PHE A 288 0.37 5.21 -13.15
N LEU A 289 0.80 4.96 -14.39
CA LEU A 289 1.32 3.65 -14.80
C LEU A 289 2.54 3.24 -13.96
N THR A 290 3.42 4.19 -13.65
CA THR A 290 4.55 3.95 -12.73
C THR A 290 4.02 3.64 -11.33
N THR A 291 3.08 4.43 -10.81
CA THR A 291 2.44 4.21 -9.50
C THR A 291 1.78 2.84 -9.42
N VAL A 292 1.03 2.43 -10.45
CA VAL A 292 0.44 1.08 -10.54
C VAL A 292 1.52 0.01 -10.40
N GLY A 293 2.62 0.14 -11.15
CA GLY A 293 3.72 -0.83 -11.11
C GLY A 293 4.42 -0.93 -9.76
N VAL A 294 4.73 0.21 -9.11
CA VAL A 294 5.40 0.20 -7.79
C VAL A 294 4.48 -0.23 -6.65
N THR A 295 3.17 -0.13 -6.84
CA THR A 295 2.17 -0.65 -5.89
C THR A 295 1.87 -2.14 -6.10
N GLY A 296 2.50 -2.76 -7.10
CA GLY A 296 2.30 -4.19 -7.43
C GLY A 296 1.09 -4.45 -8.34
N GLY A 297 0.57 -3.43 -9.00
CA GLY A 297 -0.52 -3.53 -9.96
C GLY A 297 -0.06 -3.79 -11.40
N ILE A 298 -1.02 -4.08 -12.27
CA ILE A 298 -0.83 -4.29 -13.70
C ILE A 298 -1.57 -3.20 -14.46
N GLY A 299 -0.83 -2.34 -15.16
CA GLY A 299 -1.39 -1.33 -16.05
C GLY A 299 -1.45 -1.83 -17.49
N VAL A 300 -2.59 -1.65 -18.16
CA VAL A 300 -2.82 -2.09 -19.54
C VAL A 300 -3.23 -0.91 -20.40
N ASP A 301 -2.38 -0.54 -21.35
CA ASP A 301 -2.74 0.38 -22.40
C ASP A 301 -3.45 -0.43 -23.52
N LEU A 302 -4.78 -0.42 -23.51
CA LEU A 302 -5.56 -1.25 -24.41
C LEU A 302 -5.39 -0.86 -25.88
N LYS A 303 -5.05 0.41 -26.17
CA LYS A 303 -4.93 0.91 -27.58
C LYS A 303 -6.13 0.50 -28.44
N ASN A 304 -7.29 0.43 -27.83
CA ASN A 304 -8.50 -0.08 -28.44
C ASN A 304 -9.06 0.89 -29.47
N TRP A 305 -8.90 2.19 -29.23
CA TRP A 305 -9.28 3.24 -30.14
C TRP A 305 -8.05 3.77 -30.86
N VAL A 306 -8.05 3.69 -32.20
CA VAL A 306 -6.95 4.15 -33.05
C VAL A 306 -7.48 5.14 -34.08
N LYS A 307 -6.58 6.01 -34.54
CA LYS A 307 -6.91 6.92 -35.65
C LYS A 307 -7.21 6.10 -36.90
N ARG A 308 -8.36 6.35 -37.50
CA ARG A 308 -8.68 5.81 -38.81
C ARG A 308 -7.77 6.48 -39.83
N LEU A 309 -7.10 5.66 -40.64
CA LEU A 309 -6.15 6.15 -41.64
C LEU A 309 -6.71 5.98 -43.04
N ASP A 310 -6.35 6.89 -43.95
CA ASP A 310 -6.58 6.76 -45.38
C ASP A 310 -5.59 5.76 -46.01
N GLU A 311 -5.71 5.51 -47.32
CA GLU A 311 -4.84 4.62 -48.07
C GLU A 311 -3.35 5.04 -48.08
N SER A 312 -3.09 6.32 -47.79
CA SER A 312 -1.74 6.90 -47.71
C SER A 312 -1.18 6.87 -46.28
N GLY A 313 -1.95 6.37 -45.29
CA GLY A 313 -1.56 6.30 -43.90
C GLY A 313 -1.77 7.61 -43.11
N ASN A 314 -2.48 8.60 -43.63
CA ASN A 314 -2.79 9.84 -42.94
C ASN A 314 -4.09 9.70 -42.14
N PRO A 315 -4.23 10.37 -40.97
CA PRO A 315 -5.46 10.38 -40.20
C PRO A 315 -6.62 11.02 -41.01
N ILE A 316 -7.75 10.32 -41.08
CA ILE A 316 -8.98 10.88 -41.61
C ILE A 316 -9.58 11.80 -40.55
N LEU A 317 -9.88 13.06 -40.92
CA LEU A 317 -10.37 14.05 -40.00
C LEU A 317 -11.91 14.20 -40.13
N ASN A 318 -12.57 14.55 -39.02
CA ASN A 318 -13.95 14.95 -38.99
C ASN A 318 -14.13 16.41 -39.49
N ASN A 319 -15.36 16.91 -39.53
CA ASN A 319 -15.66 18.29 -39.96
C ASN A 319 -15.08 19.38 -39.05
N ALA A 320 -14.67 19.02 -37.83
CA ALA A 320 -14.01 19.92 -36.88
C ALA A 320 -12.47 19.88 -36.97
N GLY A 321 -11.92 19.00 -37.81
CA GLY A 321 -10.49 18.83 -38.00
C GLY A 321 -9.86 17.81 -37.04
N ASP A 322 -10.67 17.07 -36.27
CA ASP A 322 -10.15 16.06 -35.35
C ASP A 322 -10.04 14.69 -36.02
N PRO A 323 -9.04 13.86 -35.67
CA PRO A 323 -8.93 12.51 -36.17
C PRO A 323 -10.17 11.66 -35.83
N ILE A 324 -10.76 11.03 -36.85
CA ILE A 324 -11.79 10.00 -36.64
C ILE A 324 -11.13 8.79 -36.00
N LEU A 325 -11.71 8.32 -34.89
CA LEU A 325 -11.26 7.11 -34.21
C LEU A 325 -12.07 5.91 -34.66
N GLU A 326 -11.42 4.76 -34.76
CA GLU A 326 -12.07 3.48 -34.99
C GLU A 326 -11.69 2.49 -33.88
N GLN A 327 -12.65 1.63 -33.55
CA GLN A 327 -12.46 0.62 -32.51
C GLN A 327 -11.83 -0.64 -33.12
N ARG A 328 -10.67 -1.06 -32.61
CA ARG A 328 -9.96 -2.26 -33.07
C ARG A 328 -10.64 -3.56 -32.64
N TYR A 329 -11.21 -3.55 -31.44
CA TYR A 329 -11.95 -4.67 -30.86
C TYR A 329 -12.89 -4.14 -29.77
N SER A 330 -14.01 -4.83 -29.59
CA SER A 330 -14.98 -4.43 -28.55
C SER A 330 -14.51 -4.91 -27.19
N VAL A 331 -14.61 -4.03 -26.19
CA VAL A 331 -14.45 -4.33 -24.78
C VAL A 331 -15.66 -3.75 -24.06
N GLU A 332 -16.49 -4.64 -23.54
CA GLU A 332 -17.69 -4.29 -22.79
C GLU A 332 -17.54 -4.83 -21.35
N THR A 333 -18.32 -4.29 -20.42
CA THR A 333 -18.41 -4.87 -19.07
C THR A 333 -18.79 -6.35 -19.17
N GLY A 334 -18.03 -7.22 -18.49
CA GLY A 334 -18.22 -8.67 -18.56
C GLY A 334 -17.39 -9.38 -19.63
N THR A 335 -16.65 -8.65 -20.48
CA THR A 335 -15.72 -9.29 -21.43
C THR A 335 -14.60 -9.99 -20.65
N VAL A 336 -14.31 -11.25 -21.02
CA VAL A 336 -13.20 -12.00 -20.43
C VAL A 336 -11.97 -11.82 -21.30
N LEU A 337 -10.82 -11.53 -20.66
CA LEU A 337 -9.52 -11.41 -21.30
C LEU A 337 -8.50 -12.23 -20.52
N THR A 338 -7.37 -12.58 -21.16
CA THR A 338 -6.27 -13.34 -20.51
C THR A 338 -4.96 -12.57 -20.62
N ILE A 339 -4.35 -12.29 -19.48
CA ILE A 339 -2.99 -11.75 -19.40
C ILE A 339 -2.05 -12.94 -19.24
N ASN A 340 -1.13 -13.13 -20.18
CA ASN A 340 -0.03 -14.06 -20.02
C ASN A 340 1.21 -13.29 -19.54
N THR A 341 1.65 -13.55 -18.31
CA THR A 341 2.73 -12.83 -17.66
C THR A 341 4.12 -13.26 -18.17
N LYS A 342 4.24 -14.48 -18.70
CA LYS A 342 5.49 -15.03 -19.22
C LYS A 342 5.86 -14.43 -20.57
N ASN A 343 4.92 -14.43 -21.51
CA ASN A 343 5.13 -13.79 -22.81
C ASN A 343 4.73 -12.31 -22.83
N LYS A 344 4.19 -11.79 -21.70
CA LYS A 344 3.89 -10.35 -21.44
C LYS A 344 2.87 -9.78 -22.42
N LYS A 345 1.79 -10.51 -22.65
CA LYS A 345 0.77 -10.15 -23.63
C LYS A 345 -0.63 -10.28 -23.07
N LEU A 346 -1.54 -9.46 -23.59
CA LEU A 346 -2.98 -9.57 -23.36
C LEU A 346 -3.63 -10.27 -24.57
N TYR A 347 -4.47 -11.24 -24.28
CA TYR A 347 -5.23 -12.02 -25.26
C TYR A 347 -6.73 -11.87 -25.08
N ASP A 348 -7.47 -12.20 -26.14
CA ASP A 348 -8.92 -12.36 -26.08
C ASP A 348 -9.35 -13.52 -25.17
N ALA A 349 -10.66 -13.71 -25.03
CA ALA A 349 -11.23 -14.75 -24.15
C ALA A 349 -10.81 -16.18 -24.48
N LYS A 350 -10.49 -16.45 -25.76
CA LYS A 350 -10.06 -17.77 -26.21
C LYS A 350 -8.56 -18.00 -26.05
N GLY A 351 -7.80 -16.91 -25.85
CA GLY A 351 -6.34 -16.96 -25.78
C GLY A 351 -5.65 -17.04 -27.14
N ASP A 352 -6.40 -16.93 -28.24
CA ASP A 352 -5.90 -17.13 -29.60
C ASP A 352 -5.42 -15.82 -30.24
N LYS A 353 -6.08 -14.70 -29.92
CA LYS A 353 -5.79 -13.40 -30.54
C LYS A 353 -5.03 -12.50 -29.55
N GLU A 354 -3.81 -12.15 -29.91
CA GLU A 354 -3.05 -11.12 -29.20
C GLU A 354 -3.72 -9.74 -29.41
N LEU A 355 -3.98 -9.04 -28.31
CA LEU A 355 -4.58 -7.71 -28.30
C LEU A 355 -3.56 -6.62 -28.04
N VAL A 356 -2.68 -6.81 -27.03
CA VAL A 356 -1.72 -5.81 -26.56
C VAL A 356 -0.42 -6.45 -26.11
N ASP A 357 0.71 -5.85 -26.45
CA ASP A 357 2.01 -6.11 -25.86
C ASP A 357 2.12 -5.35 -24.53
N MET A 358 2.44 -6.08 -23.48
CA MET A 358 2.52 -5.58 -22.11
C MET A 358 3.95 -5.62 -21.54
N ALA A 359 4.99 -5.71 -22.36
CA ALA A 359 6.38 -5.84 -21.90
C ALA A 359 6.79 -4.77 -20.89
N ALA A 360 6.28 -3.53 -21.03
CA ALA A 360 6.55 -2.43 -20.11
C ALA A 360 5.97 -2.64 -18.70
N SER A 361 4.93 -3.46 -18.55
CA SER A 361 4.30 -3.78 -17.26
C SER A 361 4.98 -4.94 -16.51
N PHE A 362 5.88 -5.70 -17.16
CA PHE A 362 6.47 -6.93 -16.62
C PHE A 362 8.01 -6.91 -16.65
N SER A 363 8.66 -5.87 -16.08
CA SER A 363 10.09 -5.99 -15.76
C SER A 363 10.29 -6.97 -14.59
N PRO A 364 11.48 -7.58 -14.41
CA PRO A 364 11.75 -8.46 -13.28
C PRO A 364 11.39 -7.85 -11.94
N GLN A 365 11.72 -6.57 -11.70
CA GLN A 365 11.38 -5.87 -10.46
C GLN A 365 9.88 -5.65 -10.29
N LYS A 366 9.14 -5.32 -11.37
CA LYS A 366 7.69 -5.17 -11.29
C LYS A 366 7.01 -6.49 -10.94
N VAL A 367 7.51 -7.61 -11.44
CA VAL A 367 7.03 -8.96 -11.07
C VAL A 367 7.29 -9.24 -9.58
N GLU A 368 8.45 -8.83 -9.04
CA GLU A 368 8.70 -8.90 -7.59
C GLU A 368 7.73 -8.03 -6.80
N PHE A 369 7.45 -6.81 -7.27
CA PHE A 369 6.47 -5.92 -6.63
C PHE A 369 5.05 -6.52 -6.66
N MET A 370 4.67 -7.16 -7.77
CA MET A 370 3.40 -7.89 -7.86
C MET A 370 3.32 -9.03 -6.85
N LYS A 371 4.40 -9.83 -6.73
CA LYS A 371 4.49 -10.93 -5.77
C LYS A 371 4.44 -10.43 -4.31
N ALA A 372 5.15 -9.36 -4.01
CA ALA A 372 5.28 -8.82 -2.65
C ALA A 372 4.12 -7.89 -2.24
N GLY A 373 3.24 -7.51 -3.17
CA GLY A 373 2.17 -6.53 -2.92
C GLY A 373 2.65 -5.09 -2.86
N GLY A 374 3.76 -4.78 -3.53
CA GLY A 374 4.31 -3.45 -3.69
C GLY A 374 5.81 -3.35 -3.45
N SER A 375 6.38 -2.23 -3.88
CA SER A 375 7.82 -1.96 -3.78
C SER A 375 8.32 -1.83 -2.35
N TYR A 376 7.51 -1.31 -1.43
CA TYR A 376 7.91 -1.13 -0.03
C TYR A 376 8.31 -2.45 0.63
N ALA A 377 7.51 -3.51 0.45
CA ALA A 377 7.83 -4.82 1.00
C ALA A 377 9.20 -5.35 0.51
N ILE A 378 9.57 -5.07 -0.76
CA ILE A 378 10.87 -5.44 -1.30
C ILE A 378 12.00 -4.58 -0.73
N VAL A 379 11.81 -3.25 -0.64
CA VAL A 379 12.84 -2.33 -0.12
C VAL A 379 13.17 -2.65 1.33
N PHE A 380 12.14 -2.78 2.18
CA PHE A 380 12.33 -3.12 3.60
C PHE A 380 12.80 -4.55 3.77
N GLY A 381 12.27 -5.47 2.97
CA GLY A 381 12.73 -6.87 2.98
C GLY A 381 14.21 -7.02 2.68
N LYS A 382 14.73 -6.32 1.67
CA LYS A 382 16.18 -6.28 1.37
C LYS A 382 17.01 -5.71 2.53
N LYS A 383 16.51 -4.65 3.18
CA LYS A 383 17.16 -4.07 4.37
C LYS A 383 17.18 -5.07 5.54
N LEU A 384 16.06 -5.74 5.78
CA LEU A 384 15.91 -6.74 6.83
C LEU A 384 16.80 -7.96 6.57
N GLN A 385 16.86 -8.46 5.34
CA GLN A 385 17.76 -9.54 4.95
C GLN A 385 19.24 -9.17 5.22
N SER A 386 19.65 -7.96 4.82
CA SER A 386 21.00 -7.46 5.02
C SER A 386 21.34 -7.28 6.50
N PHE A 387 20.38 -6.84 7.31
CA PHE A 387 20.51 -6.74 8.75
C PHE A 387 20.75 -8.13 9.37
N ALA A 388 19.85 -9.08 9.09
CA ALA A 388 19.92 -10.42 9.65
C ALA A 388 21.23 -11.15 9.26
N ALA A 389 21.66 -11.01 8.00
CA ALA A 389 22.92 -11.59 7.53
C ALA A 389 24.13 -11.03 8.28
N ARG A 390 24.18 -9.72 8.51
CA ARG A 390 25.25 -9.08 9.30
C ARG A 390 25.24 -9.55 10.76
N THR A 391 24.07 -9.64 11.37
CA THR A 391 23.93 -10.09 12.77
C THR A 391 24.39 -11.54 12.96
N LEU A 392 24.09 -12.42 11.98
CA LEU A 392 24.53 -13.82 12.00
C LEU A 392 25.97 -14.01 11.49
N GLY A 393 26.62 -13.00 10.91
CA GLY A 393 27.95 -13.12 10.31
C GLY A 393 27.98 -14.01 9.06
N VAL A 394 26.89 -14.06 8.30
CA VAL A 394 26.76 -14.89 7.08
C VAL A 394 26.54 -14.04 5.83
N GLU A 395 26.81 -14.60 4.65
CA GLU A 395 26.49 -13.94 3.40
C GLU A 395 25.01 -14.13 3.08
N ALA A 396 24.36 -13.03 2.66
CA ALA A 396 22.96 -13.05 2.25
C ALA A 396 22.83 -13.72 0.86
N PRO A 397 21.94 -14.73 0.69
CA PRO A 397 21.71 -15.32 -0.62
C PRO A 397 21.09 -14.31 -1.58
N LEU A 398 21.44 -14.40 -2.85
CA LEU A 398 20.88 -13.57 -3.91
C LEU A 398 19.48 -14.07 -4.27
N ILE A 399 18.46 -13.44 -3.68
CA ILE A 399 17.05 -13.84 -3.86
C ILE A 399 16.32 -12.88 -4.80
N PHE A 400 16.59 -11.58 -4.66
CA PHE A 400 15.90 -10.54 -5.41
C PHE A 400 16.54 -10.28 -6.77
N ALA A 401 15.74 -9.82 -7.72
CA ALA A 401 16.20 -9.49 -9.06
C ALA A 401 17.38 -8.52 -9.02
N LEU A 402 18.37 -8.83 -9.86
CA LEU A 402 19.51 -7.94 -10.07
C LEU A 402 19.06 -6.66 -10.77
N SER A 403 19.70 -5.57 -10.40
CA SER A 403 19.53 -4.29 -11.08
C SER A 403 20.00 -4.41 -12.53
N LYS A 404 19.19 -3.88 -13.45
CA LYS A 404 19.56 -3.83 -14.86
C LYS A 404 20.48 -2.63 -15.08
N GLU A 405 21.69 -2.87 -15.55
CA GLU A 405 22.64 -1.83 -15.89
C GLU A 405 22.73 -1.68 -17.41
N ILE A 406 22.30 -0.53 -17.93
CA ILE A 406 22.42 -0.16 -19.35
C ILE A 406 23.58 0.81 -19.49
N SER A 407 24.49 0.51 -20.41
CA SER A 407 25.60 1.37 -20.76
C SER A 407 25.72 1.44 -22.28
N HIS A 408 25.90 2.64 -22.80
CA HIS A 408 26.09 2.91 -24.22
C HIS A 408 27.48 3.52 -24.41
N GLU A 409 28.37 2.75 -25.01
CA GLU A 409 29.75 3.17 -25.22
C GLU A 409 29.82 4.40 -26.13
N GLY A 410 30.59 5.44 -25.72
CA GLY A 410 30.74 6.67 -26.48
C GLY A 410 29.56 7.65 -26.41
N GLN A 411 28.46 7.32 -25.73
CA GLN A 411 27.35 8.23 -25.57
C GLN A 411 27.57 9.17 -24.38
N GLY A 412 27.32 10.46 -24.57
CA GLY A 412 27.39 11.47 -23.52
C GLY A 412 26.24 11.34 -22.53
N LEU A 413 26.46 11.72 -21.28
CA LEU A 413 25.47 11.72 -20.21
C LEU A 413 24.66 13.01 -20.17
N THR A 414 23.35 12.88 -19.97
CA THR A 414 22.50 14.00 -19.57
C THR A 414 22.85 14.47 -18.15
N ALA A 415 22.37 15.66 -17.76
CA ALA A 415 22.60 16.18 -16.40
C ALA A 415 22.04 15.22 -15.33
N VAL A 416 20.87 14.65 -15.58
CA VAL A 416 20.22 13.66 -14.68
C VAL A 416 21.07 12.40 -14.55
N GLU A 417 21.53 11.83 -15.66
CA GLU A 417 22.40 10.64 -15.64
C GLU A 417 23.71 10.90 -14.90
N LYS A 418 24.31 12.10 -15.03
CA LYS A 418 25.51 12.48 -14.27
C LYS A 418 25.25 12.47 -12.76
N ILE A 419 24.10 13.02 -12.32
CA ILE A 419 23.71 13.04 -10.91
C ILE A 419 23.51 11.61 -10.39
N PHE A 420 22.78 10.77 -11.12
CA PHE A 420 22.56 9.38 -10.73
C PHE A 420 23.87 8.59 -10.67
N ASN A 421 24.74 8.70 -11.67
CA ASN A 421 26.04 8.02 -11.67
C ASN A 421 26.93 8.45 -10.51
N ALA A 422 26.94 9.76 -10.16
CA ALA A 422 27.73 10.28 -9.05
C ALA A 422 27.27 9.76 -7.67
N ASN A 423 26.01 9.33 -7.55
CA ASN A 423 25.41 8.85 -6.30
C ASN A 423 25.06 7.35 -6.35
N ALA A 424 25.43 6.65 -7.41
CA ALA A 424 25.10 5.24 -7.60
C ALA A 424 25.81 4.35 -6.56
N LEU A 425 25.11 3.35 -6.05
CA LEU A 425 25.59 2.39 -5.06
C LEU A 425 25.51 0.97 -5.63
N GLY A 426 26.59 0.21 -5.44
CA GLY A 426 26.64 -1.20 -5.81
C GLY A 426 26.57 -1.47 -7.31
N THR A 427 27.02 -0.52 -8.11
CA THR A 427 27.13 -0.66 -9.58
C THR A 427 28.46 -1.31 -9.98
N THR A 428 28.53 -1.86 -11.17
CA THR A 428 29.76 -2.43 -11.72
C THR A 428 30.84 -1.35 -11.79
N PRO A 429 32.03 -1.55 -11.18
CA PRO A 429 33.09 -0.56 -11.17
C PRO A 429 33.47 -0.10 -12.58
N GLY A 430 33.54 1.23 -12.77
CA GLY A 430 33.90 1.83 -14.06
C GLY A 430 32.81 1.83 -15.14
N LYS A 431 31.63 1.26 -14.85
CA LYS A 431 30.50 1.26 -15.78
C LYS A 431 29.70 2.56 -15.63
N VAL A 432 29.49 3.24 -16.75
CA VAL A 432 28.65 4.42 -16.84
C VAL A 432 27.22 4.00 -17.18
N LEU A 433 26.26 4.41 -16.37
CA LEU A 433 24.85 4.01 -16.50
C LEU A 433 24.05 5.06 -17.27
N HIS A 434 23.21 4.60 -18.18
CA HIS A 434 22.29 5.39 -18.98
C HIS A 434 20.83 5.14 -18.62
N ALA A 435 19.94 5.95 -19.14
CA ALA A 435 18.50 5.86 -18.97
C ALA A 435 17.98 4.43 -19.25
N GLY A 436 17.04 3.98 -18.41
CA GLY A 436 16.54 2.62 -18.42
C GLY A 436 17.31 1.64 -17.52
N SER A 437 18.42 2.11 -16.88
CA SER A 437 19.09 1.37 -15.82
C SER A 437 18.31 1.43 -14.51
N ASP A 438 18.38 0.34 -13.74
CA ASP A 438 17.90 0.30 -12.36
C ASP A 438 19.06 0.63 -11.41
N VAL A 439 18.99 1.76 -10.74
CA VAL A 439 20.11 2.28 -9.96
C VAL A 439 19.69 2.47 -8.50
N ARG A 440 20.48 1.94 -7.56
CA ARG A 440 20.43 2.37 -6.17
C ARG A 440 21.28 3.63 -6.05
N VAL A 441 20.72 4.65 -5.41
CA VAL A 441 21.44 5.91 -5.19
C VAL A 441 21.48 6.27 -3.72
N LYS A 442 22.58 6.92 -3.30
CA LYS A 442 22.64 7.61 -2.02
C LYS A 442 21.72 8.83 -2.11
N VAL A 443 20.81 8.95 -1.15
CA VAL A 443 19.94 10.12 -0.98
C VAL A 443 20.41 10.86 0.26
N ASN A 444 20.80 12.12 0.10
CA ASN A 444 21.29 12.95 1.21
C ASN A 444 20.13 13.68 1.90
N ILE A 445 19.13 14.11 1.16
CA ILE A 445 17.99 14.87 1.67
C ILE A 445 16.70 14.23 1.18
N VAL A 446 15.78 14.02 2.10
CA VAL A 446 14.40 13.58 1.80
C VAL A 446 13.45 14.71 2.11
N GLY A 447 12.63 15.08 1.12
CA GLY A 447 11.58 16.08 1.29
C GLY A 447 10.20 15.49 1.13
N SER A 448 9.26 15.98 1.91
CA SER A 448 7.85 15.69 1.78
C SER A 448 7.04 16.99 1.67
N GLN A 449 5.83 16.88 1.20
CA GLN A 449 4.89 17.99 1.13
C GLN A 449 3.65 17.67 1.97
N ASP A 450 2.85 18.66 2.27
CA ASP A 450 1.68 18.56 3.12
C ASP A 450 0.59 17.59 2.61
N THR A 451 0.60 17.24 1.31
CA THR A 451 -0.22 16.17 0.75
C THR A 451 0.20 14.77 1.20
N THR A 452 1.29 14.64 1.96
CA THR A 452 1.66 13.38 2.63
C THR A 452 0.54 12.86 3.55
N GLY A 453 -0.29 13.74 4.11
CA GLY A 453 -1.49 13.37 4.86
C GLY A 453 -2.55 12.58 4.09
N LEU A 454 -2.42 12.49 2.76
CA LEU A 454 -3.24 11.63 1.90
C LEU A 454 -2.73 10.18 1.80
N MET A 455 -1.61 9.87 2.44
CA MET A 455 -1.06 8.53 2.48
C MET A 455 -1.83 7.65 3.47
N THR A 456 -1.88 6.36 3.19
CA THR A 456 -2.37 5.38 4.15
C THR A 456 -1.40 5.24 5.32
N SER A 457 -1.87 4.70 6.45
CA SER A 457 -1.02 4.47 7.63
C SER A 457 0.19 3.61 7.31
N GLN A 458 0.04 2.58 6.47
CA GLN A 458 1.13 1.72 6.04
C GLN A 458 2.19 2.47 5.23
N GLU A 459 1.77 3.41 4.39
CA GLU A 459 2.70 4.26 3.63
C GLU A 459 3.44 5.24 4.54
N LEU A 460 2.75 5.80 5.54
CA LEU A 460 3.36 6.66 6.55
C LEU A 460 4.35 5.90 7.44
N GLU A 461 4.03 4.68 7.84
CA GLU A 461 4.95 3.82 8.59
C GLU A 461 6.20 3.46 7.78
N ALA A 462 6.01 3.09 6.51
CA ALA A 462 7.13 2.81 5.62
C ALA A 462 8.04 4.04 5.48
N MET A 463 7.44 5.23 5.34
CA MET A 463 8.19 6.49 5.25
C MET A 463 8.90 6.79 6.57
N ALA A 464 8.25 6.64 7.72
CA ALA A 464 8.85 6.84 9.04
C ALA A 464 10.04 5.90 9.26
N ALA A 465 9.88 4.61 8.97
CA ALA A 465 10.98 3.64 9.07
C ALA A 465 12.15 3.96 8.14
N THR A 466 11.90 4.61 7.00
CA THR A 466 12.96 5.07 6.08
C THR A 466 13.66 6.31 6.60
N ILE A 467 12.92 7.29 7.12
CA ILE A 467 13.44 8.58 7.61
C ILE A 467 14.23 8.38 8.92
N LEU A 468 13.77 7.52 9.80
CA LEU A 468 14.47 7.15 11.04
C LEU A 468 15.75 6.32 10.78
N SER A 469 16.02 5.96 9.52
CA SER A 469 17.28 5.33 9.15
C SER A 469 18.40 6.36 9.11
N PRO A 470 19.58 6.10 9.70
CA PRO A 470 20.72 7.03 9.72
C PRO A 470 21.38 7.27 8.36
N SER A 471 20.73 6.91 7.27
CA SER A 471 21.26 6.98 5.90
C SER A 471 20.96 8.28 5.17
N VAL A 472 20.22 9.22 5.77
CA VAL A 472 19.91 10.53 5.19
C VAL A 472 20.51 11.64 6.05
N ASP A 473 21.10 12.65 5.39
CA ASP A 473 21.76 13.79 6.06
C ASP A 473 20.72 14.83 6.54
N GLY A 474 19.52 14.83 5.97
CA GLY A 474 18.41 15.71 6.36
C GLY A 474 17.08 15.30 5.80
N ALA A 475 16.03 15.70 6.49
CA ALA A 475 14.64 15.56 6.05
C ALA A 475 13.89 16.88 6.27
N TYR A 476 13.01 17.24 5.34
CA TYR A 476 12.20 18.46 5.46
C TYR A 476 10.78 18.23 5.00
N GLN A 477 9.87 19.08 5.49
CA GLN A 477 8.47 19.13 5.08
C GLN A 477 8.16 20.51 4.53
N SER A 478 7.44 20.55 3.40
CA SER A 478 6.94 21.78 2.79
C SER A 478 5.43 21.88 2.95
N GLY A 479 4.95 23.02 3.45
CA GLY A 479 3.52 23.33 3.56
C GLY A 479 2.99 24.04 2.32
N CYS A 480 2.97 23.37 1.16
CA CYS A 480 2.66 24.02 -0.11
C CYS A 480 1.20 23.91 -0.57
N HIS A 481 0.44 22.92 -0.12
CA HIS A 481 -0.95 22.67 -0.55
C HIS A 481 -1.98 23.00 0.52
N THR A 482 -1.60 22.98 1.80
CA THR A 482 -2.45 23.28 2.94
C THR A 482 -2.30 24.73 3.43
N ALA A 483 -1.57 25.58 2.71
CA ALA A 483 -1.41 27.00 3.03
C ALA A 483 -2.75 27.75 3.13
N SER A 484 -3.79 27.28 2.43
CA SER A 484 -5.16 27.73 2.67
C SER A 484 -5.90 26.68 3.53
N VAL A 485 -5.95 26.90 4.83
CA VAL A 485 -6.65 26.05 5.82
C VAL A 485 -8.19 26.16 5.69
N TRP A 486 -8.70 26.33 4.49
CA TRP A 486 -10.12 26.46 4.21
C TRP A 486 -10.83 25.11 4.16
N ASP A 487 -10.07 24.04 3.92
CA ASP A 487 -10.61 22.70 3.92
C ASP A 487 -10.64 22.16 5.35
N PHE A 488 -11.83 21.83 5.83
CA PHE A 488 -12.06 21.18 7.13
C PHE A 488 -11.17 19.94 7.33
N ASN A 489 -10.89 19.19 6.28
CA ASN A 489 -10.02 18.02 6.34
C ASN A 489 -8.54 18.39 6.53
N ALA A 490 -8.08 19.48 5.94
CA ALA A 490 -6.73 20.01 6.15
C ALA A 490 -6.56 20.48 7.59
N GLN A 491 -7.55 21.20 8.16
CA GLN A 491 -7.54 21.60 9.56
C GLN A 491 -7.44 20.42 10.52
N ALA A 492 -8.16 19.34 10.25
CA ALA A 492 -8.15 18.14 11.09
C ALA A 492 -6.83 17.38 11.05
N ASN A 493 -6.10 17.42 9.94
CA ASN A 493 -4.88 16.64 9.74
C ASN A 493 -3.58 17.43 9.95
N THR A 494 -3.61 18.76 9.89
CA THR A 494 -2.42 19.58 10.15
C THR A 494 -1.78 19.27 11.50
N PRO A 495 -2.53 19.16 12.62
CA PRO A 495 -1.94 18.78 13.91
C PRO A 495 -1.26 17.42 13.87
N ARG A 496 -1.89 16.41 13.24
CA ARG A 496 -1.35 15.06 13.11
C ARG A 496 -0.10 15.03 12.24
N LEU A 497 -0.10 15.75 11.14
CA LEU A 497 1.08 15.88 10.27
C LEU A 497 2.22 16.58 11.01
N MET A 498 1.94 17.62 11.78
CA MET A 498 2.92 18.33 12.60
C MET A 498 3.49 17.43 13.70
N GLU A 499 2.64 16.64 14.37
CA GLU A 499 3.07 15.67 15.37
C GLU A 499 3.98 14.60 14.76
N PHE A 500 3.59 14.04 13.61
CA PHE A 500 4.41 13.10 12.87
C PHE A 500 5.77 13.69 12.49
N MET A 501 5.79 14.91 11.98
CA MET A 501 7.02 15.62 11.60
C MET A 501 7.92 15.89 12.80
N ASN A 502 7.37 16.33 13.92
CA ASN A 502 8.12 16.58 15.15
C ASN A 502 8.74 15.27 15.67
N ASN A 503 7.99 14.18 15.64
CA ASN A 503 8.46 12.86 16.07
C ASN A 503 9.54 12.28 15.14
N CYS A 504 9.55 12.69 13.87
CA CYS A 504 10.51 12.23 12.87
C CYS A 504 11.72 13.17 12.68
N LEU A 505 11.90 14.18 13.54
CA LEU A 505 12.98 15.18 13.43
C LEU A 505 13.00 15.89 12.06
N LEU A 506 11.84 16.14 11.48
CA LEU A 506 11.71 16.85 10.22
C LEU A 506 11.76 18.36 10.45
N TYR A 507 12.46 19.07 9.58
CA TYR A 507 12.48 20.52 9.56
C TYR A 507 11.38 21.05 8.64
N THR A 508 10.61 22.02 9.10
CA THR A 508 9.66 22.74 8.24
C THR A 508 10.40 23.72 7.36
N SER A 509 10.05 23.76 6.10
CA SER A 509 10.52 24.75 5.12
C SER A 509 9.34 25.67 4.78
N PRO A 510 9.53 26.99 4.70
CA PRO A 510 8.49 27.90 4.22
C PRO A 510 8.12 27.54 2.78
N SER A 511 6.83 27.66 2.47
CA SER A 511 6.36 27.53 1.09
C SER A 511 6.96 28.63 0.21
N PRO A 512 7.24 28.39 -1.07
CA PRO A 512 7.57 29.46 -2.01
C PRO A 512 6.53 30.58 -2.05
N ARG A 513 5.28 30.31 -1.64
CA ARG A 513 4.22 31.32 -1.53
C ARG A 513 4.33 32.19 -0.28
N ASP A 514 5.01 31.73 0.76
CA ASP A 514 5.22 32.48 2.01
C ASP A 514 6.34 33.52 1.88
N VAL A 515 7.06 33.54 0.76
CA VAL A 515 8.18 34.46 0.49
C VAL A 515 7.74 35.64 -0.37
N GLU A 516 6.50 35.66 -0.87
CA GLU A 516 5.94 36.73 -1.71
C GLU A 516 5.05 37.72 -0.94
N GLU A 517 4.87 37.57 0.38
CA GLU A 517 4.27 38.53 1.31
C GLU A 517 5.37 39.16 2.20
#